data_8b95c03cbd7387bb44a21b7c10d393ca
#
_entry.id   8b95c03cbd7387bb44a21b7c10d393ca
#
_cell.length_a   1.000
_cell.length_b   1.000
_cell.length_c   1.000
_cell.angle_alpha   90.00
_cell.angle_beta   90.00
_cell.angle_gamma   90.00
#
_symmetry.space_group_name_H-M   'P 1'
#
loop_
_entity.id
_entity.type
_entity.pdbx_description
1 polymer ?
#
loop_
_entity_poly.entity_id
_entity_poly.type
_entity_poly.pdbx_seq_one_letter_code
_entity_poly.pdbx_strand_id
1 'polypeptide(L)'
;HDELLRQNGKRPSERFILDLLDEAVVVSGAYQVFIYQLDRTFPDNMRCLVISAELTPGAVNMLQIHNQLEYLFANSRIVDYEKKILALIPVMPSGKLSDTSFASFQAFCVKNKLYASLSNNFSNIMEIRFYFNQALRALEAARAVHDVPGCYRYEDYYLVHLKNLFLQKEPLEVFLCPTLKCL
;
A
#
# COMPACT_ATOMS: atom_id res chain seq x y z
N HIS A 1 1.25 -18.29 -21.92
CA HIS A 1 -0.12 -18.29 -22.49
C HIS A 1 -1.15 -17.92 -21.44
N ASP A 2 -0.97 -18.32 -20.17
CA ASP A 2 -1.89 -17.99 -19.06
C ASP A 2 -1.83 -16.51 -18.63
N GLU A 3 -0.71 -15.86 -18.84
CA GLU A 3 -0.53 -14.44 -18.49
C GLU A 3 -1.31 -13.50 -19.43
N LEU A 4 -1.42 -13.86 -20.72
CA LEU A 4 -2.21 -13.10 -21.71
C LEU A 4 -3.73 -13.25 -21.49
N LEU A 5 -4.19 -14.38 -20.97
CA LEU A 5 -5.60 -14.61 -20.67
C LEU A 5 -6.05 -13.90 -19.38
N ARG A 6 -5.15 -13.71 -18.41
CA ARG A 6 -5.41 -12.92 -17.21
C ARG A 6 -5.51 -11.40 -17.49
N GLN A 7 -4.87 -10.92 -18.56
CA GLN A 7 -4.88 -9.50 -18.94
C GLN A 7 -6.17 -9.05 -19.62
N ASN A 8 -6.91 -9.94 -20.26
CA ASN A 8 -8.10 -9.57 -21.05
C ASN A 8 -9.38 -9.32 -20.24
N GLY A 9 -9.38 -9.56 -18.92
CA GLY A 9 -10.53 -9.35 -18.03
C GLY A 9 -10.42 -8.16 -17.08
N LYS A 10 -9.26 -7.48 -17.01
CA LYS A 10 -9.04 -6.37 -16.10
C LYS A 10 -9.62 -5.07 -16.65
N ARG A 11 -10.22 -4.27 -15.74
CA ARG A 11 -10.70 -2.94 -16.10
C ARG A 11 -9.53 -2.05 -16.55
N PRO A 12 -9.73 -1.10 -17.47
CA PRO A 12 -8.64 -0.21 -17.93
C PRO A 12 -7.90 0.50 -16.80
N SER A 13 -8.61 0.89 -15.73
CA SER A 13 -8.01 1.51 -14.53
C SER A 13 -7.11 0.55 -13.74
N GLU A 14 -7.45 -0.73 -13.67
CA GLU A 14 -6.64 -1.74 -12.99
C GLU A 14 -5.34 -2.00 -13.75
N ARG A 15 -5.43 -2.12 -15.07
CA ARG A 15 -4.26 -2.26 -15.93
C ARG A 15 -3.33 -1.06 -15.82
N PHE A 16 -3.89 0.15 -15.81
CA PHE A 16 -3.12 1.37 -15.65
C PHE A 16 -2.36 1.42 -14.32
N ILE A 17 -3.00 0.99 -13.21
CA ILE A 17 -2.33 0.87 -11.91
C ILE A 17 -1.14 -0.09 -11.99
N LEU A 18 -1.30 -1.23 -12.63
CA LEU A 18 -0.22 -2.22 -12.78
C LEU A 18 0.93 -1.67 -13.63
N ASP A 19 0.62 -1.01 -14.74
CA ASP A 19 1.63 -0.39 -15.62
C ASP A 19 2.43 0.69 -14.86
N LEU A 20 1.79 1.45 -13.95
CA LEU A 20 2.47 2.42 -13.09
C LEU A 20 3.37 1.76 -12.05
N LEU A 21 2.94 0.64 -11.47
CA LEU A 21 3.74 -0.11 -10.50
C LEU A 21 4.97 -0.74 -11.16
N ASP A 22 4.84 -1.21 -12.41
CA ASP A 22 5.92 -1.84 -13.17
C ASP A 22 6.85 -0.83 -13.86
N GLU A 23 6.63 0.49 -13.71
CA GLU A 23 7.33 1.56 -14.45
C GLU A 23 7.23 1.38 -15.98
N ALA A 24 6.24 0.63 -16.44
CA ALA A 24 6.03 0.35 -17.86
C ALA A 24 5.39 1.52 -18.63
N VAL A 25 5.05 2.60 -17.93
CA VAL A 25 4.40 3.78 -18.50
C VAL A 25 5.41 4.60 -19.29
N VAL A 26 5.46 4.38 -20.59
CA VAL A 26 6.16 5.27 -21.52
C VAL A 26 5.23 6.46 -21.82
N VAL A 27 5.61 7.66 -21.37
CA VAL A 27 4.84 8.89 -21.61
C VAL A 27 4.91 9.25 -23.09
N SER A 28 4.07 8.61 -23.92
CA SER A 28 3.80 9.04 -25.30
C SER A 28 2.62 10.01 -25.32
N GLY A 29 2.55 10.89 -26.33
CA GLY A 29 1.47 11.87 -26.44
C GLY A 29 0.05 11.25 -26.47
N ALA A 30 -0.11 10.07 -27.04
CA ALA A 30 -1.37 9.32 -27.00
C ALA A 30 -1.73 8.83 -25.58
N TYR A 31 -0.73 8.55 -24.76
CA TYR A 31 -0.89 8.10 -23.39
C TYR A 31 -1.33 9.24 -22.45
N GLN A 32 -0.92 10.50 -22.75
CA GLN A 32 -1.34 11.66 -21.97
C GLN A 32 -2.85 11.91 -22.04
N VAL A 33 -3.47 11.72 -23.21
CA VAL A 33 -4.93 11.84 -23.37
C VAL A 33 -5.65 10.75 -22.58
N PHE A 34 -5.12 9.54 -22.59
CA PHE A 34 -5.67 8.42 -21.86
C PHE A 34 -5.52 8.61 -20.33
N ILE A 35 -4.37 9.09 -19.86
CA ILE A 35 -4.13 9.47 -18.45
C ILE A 35 -5.14 10.54 -18.01
N TYR A 36 -5.34 11.59 -18.78
CA TYR A 36 -6.28 12.66 -18.46
C TYR A 36 -7.73 12.17 -18.33
N GLN A 37 -8.13 11.21 -19.16
CA GLN A 37 -9.44 10.58 -19.06
C GLN A 37 -9.56 9.65 -17.87
N LEU A 38 -8.49 8.89 -17.53
CA LEU A 38 -8.45 8.00 -16.38
C LEU A 38 -8.30 8.74 -15.06
N ASP A 39 -7.58 9.85 -15.02
CA ASP A 39 -7.36 10.66 -13.81
C ASP A 39 -8.70 11.08 -13.17
N ARG A 40 -9.70 11.38 -14.00
CA ARG A 40 -11.07 11.64 -13.53
C ARG A 40 -11.78 10.44 -12.92
N THR A 41 -11.25 9.24 -13.05
CA THR A 41 -11.82 8.02 -12.46
C THR A 41 -11.22 7.70 -11.08
N PHE A 42 -10.16 8.39 -10.70
CA PHE A 42 -9.52 8.24 -9.39
C PHE A 42 -9.99 9.33 -8.42
N PRO A 43 -10.05 9.04 -7.12
CA PRO A 43 -10.39 10.04 -6.12
C PRO A 43 -9.32 11.14 -6.04
N ASP A 44 -9.74 12.38 -5.73
CA ASP A 44 -8.82 13.52 -5.51
C ASP A 44 -7.85 13.28 -4.35
N ASN A 45 -8.24 12.45 -3.40
CA ASN A 45 -7.39 12.05 -2.28
C ASN A 45 -7.55 10.55 -2.04
N MET A 46 -6.43 9.85 -1.93
CA MET A 46 -6.39 8.41 -1.79
C MET A 46 -5.21 7.95 -0.92
N ARG A 47 -5.30 6.71 -0.44
CA ARG A 47 -4.19 5.98 0.20
C ARG A 47 -3.99 4.63 -0.47
N CYS A 48 -2.76 4.16 -0.52
CA CYS A 48 -2.45 2.77 -0.83
C CYS A 48 -2.66 1.92 0.41
N LEU A 49 -3.55 0.95 0.34
CA LEU A 49 -3.63 -0.17 1.27
C LEU A 49 -2.96 -1.37 0.61
N VAL A 50 -1.99 -1.96 1.29
CA VAL A 50 -1.30 -3.16 0.83
C VAL A 50 -1.56 -4.29 1.81
N ILE A 51 -2.00 -5.45 1.31
CA ILE A 51 -2.17 -6.68 2.08
C ILE A 51 -1.18 -7.71 1.53
N SER A 52 -0.34 -8.27 2.39
CA SER A 52 0.63 -9.29 2.00
C SER A 52 0.02 -10.69 2.14
N ALA A 53 -0.18 -11.36 0.99
CA ALA A 53 -0.65 -12.74 0.97
C ALA A 53 0.41 -13.75 1.41
N GLU A 54 1.70 -13.41 1.29
CA GLU A 54 2.81 -14.28 1.68
C GLU A 54 2.91 -14.50 3.18
N LEU A 55 2.39 -13.56 3.96
CA LEU A 55 2.48 -13.54 5.42
C LEU A 55 1.27 -14.19 6.10
N THR A 56 0.31 -14.65 5.31
CA THR A 56 -0.92 -15.22 5.82
C THR A 56 -0.83 -16.74 5.88
N PRO A 57 -0.66 -17.35 7.06
CA PRO A 57 -0.70 -18.80 7.18
C PRO A 57 -2.14 -19.30 7.03
N GLY A 58 -2.39 -20.07 5.99
CA GLY A 58 -3.69 -20.65 5.68
C GLY A 58 -4.44 -19.88 4.59
N ALA A 59 -5.18 -20.60 3.78
CA ALA A 59 -5.87 -20.07 2.61
C ALA A 59 -7.01 -19.12 2.98
N VAL A 60 -6.68 -17.86 3.24
CA VAL A 60 -7.71 -16.81 3.19
C VAL A 60 -8.08 -16.65 1.74
N ASN A 61 -9.36 -16.84 1.45
CA ASN A 61 -9.87 -16.70 0.10
C ASN A 61 -9.67 -15.25 -0.37
N MET A 62 -8.84 -15.03 -1.41
CA MET A 62 -8.60 -13.72 -2.01
C MET A 62 -9.91 -13.00 -2.34
N LEU A 63 -10.91 -13.72 -2.84
CA LEU A 63 -12.24 -13.18 -3.13
C LEU A 63 -12.91 -12.61 -1.87
N GLN A 64 -12.73 -13.25 -0.71
CA GLN A 64 -13.27 -12.74 0.55
C GLN A 64 -12.60 -11.42 0.95
N ILE A 65 -11.29 -11.29 0.72
CA ILE A 65 -10.58 -10.03 0.99
C ILE A 65 -11.08 -8.93 0.06
N HIS A 66 -11.21 -9.20 -1.23
CA HIS A 66 -11.74 -8.25 -2.21
C HIS A 66 -13.14 -7.76 -1.81
N ASN A 67 -14.07 -8.69 -1.54
CA ASN A 67 -15.43 -8.35 -1.13
C ASN A 67 -15.46 -7.51 0.16
N GLN A 68 -14.58 -7.81 1.12
CA GLN A 68 -14.50 -7.04 2.36
C GLN A 68 -13.95 -5.63 2.13
N LEU A 69 -12.96 -5.48 1.25
CA LEU A 69 -12.42 -4.18 0.89
C LEU A 69 -13.45 -3.33 0.17
N GLU A 70 -14.17 -3.89 -0.80
CA GLU A 70 -15.25 -3.19 -1.52
C GLU A 70 -16.38 -2.76 -0.58
N TYR A 71 -16.73 -3.61 0.39
CA TYR A 71 -17.76 -3.31 1.38
C TYR A 71 -17.36 -2.18 2.33
N LEU A 72 -16.12 -2.21 2.85
CA LEU A 72 -15.64 -1.22 3.82
C LEU A 72 -15.19 0.10 3.17
N PHE A 73 -14.68 0.04 1.94
CA PHE A 73 -14.10 1.18 1.24
C PHE A 73 -14.76 1.34 -0.13
N ALA A 74 -15.95 1.95 -0.13
CA ALA A 74 -16.67 2.22 -1.36
C ALA A 74 -15.81 3.00 -2.37
N ASN A 75 -15.92 2.66 -3.65
CA ASN A 75 -15.15 3.23 -4.75
C ASN A 75 -13.63 2.96 -4.70
N SER A 76 -13.16 2.01 -3.89
CA SER A 76 -11.78 1.56 -3.95
C SER A 76 -11.46 0.91 -5.30
N ARG A 77 -10.18 0.95 -5.70
CA ARG A 77 -9.66 0.20 -6.84
C ARG A 77 -8.72 -0.86 -6.31
N ILE A 78 -9.02 -2.12 -6.58
CA ILE A 78 -8.30 -3.27 -6.02
C ILE A 78 -7.62 -4.00 -7.16
N VAL A 79 -6.32 -4.25 -7.00
CA VAL A 79 -5.50 -5.02 -7.94
C VAL A 79 -4.63 -6.03 -7.21
N ASP A 80 -4.43 -7.17 -7.85
CA ASP A 80 -3.47 -8.17 -7.39
C ASP A 80 -2.12 -7.89 -8.05
N TYR A 81 -1.08 -7.69 -7.23
CA TYR A 81 0.26 -7.36 -7.67
C TYR A 81 1.31 -8.10 -6.83
N GLU A 82 2.19 -8.89 -7.45
CA GLU A 82 3.31 -9.60 -6.81
C GLU A 82 2.93 -10.33 -5.51
N LYS A 83 1.89 -11.16 -5.54
CA LYS A 83 1.36 -11.88 -4.36
C LYS A 83 0.85 -10.97 -3.23
N LYS A 84 0.54 -9.72 -3.55
CA LYS A 84 -0.07 -8.75 -2.66
C LYS A 84 -1.39 -8.27 -3.25
N ILE A 85 -2.27 -7.83 -2.40
CA ILE A 85 -3.46 -7.09 -2.80
C ILE A 85 -3.15 -5.61 -2.55
N LEU A 86 -3.22 -4.81 -3.59
CA LEU A 86 -3.19 -3.36 -3.49
C LEU A 86 -4.61 -2.82 -3.65
N ALA A 87 -5.06 -2.01 -2.71
CA ALA A 87 -6.29 -1.24 -2.83
C ALA A 87 -5.99 0.25 -2.75
N LEU A 88 -6.45 1.01 -3.74
CA LEU A 88 -6.51 2.46 -3.68
C LEU A 88 -7.80 2.85 -2.97
N ILE A 89 -7.69 3.40 -1.78
CA ILE A 89 -8.81 3.75 -0.92
C ILE A 89 -9.04 5.24 -0.99
N PRO A 90 -10.24 5.71 -1.39
CA PRO A 90 -10.59 7.11 -1.30
C PRO A 90 -10.63 7.57 0.16
N VAL A 91 -10.09 8.76 0.41
CA VAL A 91 -10.10 9.39 1.72
C VAL A 91 -10.76 10.75 1.65
N MET A 92 -11.23 11.27 2.78
CA MET A 92 -11.78 12.60 2.87
C MET A 92 -10.73 13.66 2.49
N PRO A 93 -11.11 14.89 2.11
CA PRO A 93 -10.16 15.96 1.82
C PRO A 93 -9.18 16.26 2.96
N SER A 94 -9.56 15.95 4.20
CA SER A 94 -8.67 16.01 5.37
C SER A 94 -7.57 14.93 5.39
N GLY A 95 -7.56 14.01 4.42
CA GLY A 95 -6.66 12.85 4.36
C GLY A 95 -6.99 11.75 5.37
N LYS A 96 -8.10 11.90 6.12
CA LYS A 96 -8.53 10.92 7.13
C LYS A 96 -9.41 9.85 6.49
N LEU A 97 -9.16 8.60 6.86
CA LEU A 97 -10.10 7.50 6.69
C LEU A 97 -11.22 7.62 7.74
N SER A 98 -12.38 7.05 7.41
CA SER A 98 -13.41 6.85 8.43
C SER A 98 -12.88 5.94 9.54
N ASP A 99 -12.94 6.40 10.78
CA ASP A 99 -12.44 5.64 11.93
C ASP A 99 -13.20 4.32 12.10
N THR A 100 -14.48 4.30 11.76
CA THR A 100 -15.31 3.08 11.79
C THR A 100 -14.88 2.07 10.73
N SER A 101 -14.63 2.50 9.49
CA SER A 101 -14.16 1.62 8.41
C SER A 101 -12.77 1.07 8.71
N PHE A 102 -11.88 1.92 9.23
CA PHE A 102 -10.53 1.48 9.62
C PHE A 102 -10.58 0.48 10.78
N ALA A 103 -11.34 0.74 11.85
CA ALA A 103 -11.49 -0.18 12.98
C ALA A 103 -12.08 -1.53 12.55
N SER A 104 -13.09 -1.51 11.67
CA SER A 104 -13.68 -2.72 11.12
C SER A 104 -12.68 -3.52 10.27
N PHE A 105 -11.87 -2.83 9.47
CA PHE A 105 -10.82 -3.48 8.68
C PHE A 105 -9.70 -4.03 9.57
N GLN A 106 -9.30 -3.31 10.61
CA GLN A 106 -8.35 -3.79 11.61
C GLN A 106 -8.82 -5.08 12.27
N ALA A 107 -10.11 -5.13 12.71
CA ALA A 107 -10.70 -6.33 13.29
C ALA A 107 -10.73 -7.50 12.29
N PHE A 108 -11.02 -7.21 11.02
CA PHE A 108 -10.97 -8.20 9.94
C PHE A 108 -9.56 -8.77 9.74
N CYS A 109 -8.54 -7.91 9.73
CA CYS A 109 -7.14 -8.33 9.62
C CYS A 109 -6.72 -9.25 10.80
N VAL A 110 -7.03 -8.85 12.02
CA VAL A 110 -6.72 -9.65 13.22
C VAL A 110 -7.41 -11.02 13.17
N LYS A 111 -8.72 -11.04 12.88
CA LYS A 111 -9.51 -12.27 12.80
C LYS A 111 -8.97 -13.26 11.76
N ASN A 112 -8.54 -12.75 10.61
CA ASN A 112 -8.09 -13.56 9.48
C ASN A 112 -6.56 -13.70 9.42
N LYS A 113 -5.84 -13.23 10.44
CA LYS A 113 -4.37 -13.26 10.52
C LYS A 113 -3.69 -12.59 9.32
N LEU A 114 -4.28 -11.50 8.82
CA LEU A 114 -3.77 -10.73 7.72
C LEU A 114 -2.78 -9.67 8.20
N TYR A 115 -1.77 -9.43 7.38
CA TYR A 115 -0.85 -8.32 7.55
C TYR A 115 -1.13 -7.28 6.45
N ALA A 116 -1.52 -6.10 6.87
CA ALA A 116 -1.84 -5.00 5.97
C ALA A 116 -1.18 -3.70 6.41
N SER A 117 -1.03 -2.77 5.48
CA SER A 117 -0.49 -1.45 5.80
C SER A 117 -1.08 -0.37 4.90
N LEU A 118 -1.09 0.85 5.41
CA LEU A 118 -1.57 2.04 4.73
C LEU A 118 -0.44 3.05 4.52
N SER A 119 -0.36 3.59 3.31
CA SER A 119 0.48 4.75 3.02
C SER A 119 -0.07 6.05 3.64
N ASN A 120 0.69 7.15 3.53
CA ASN A 120 0.11 8.48 3.64
C ASN A 120 -0.90 8.74 2.50
N ASN A 121 -1.72 9.78 2.64
CA ASN A 121 -2.60 10.21 1.57
C ASN A 121 -1.84 10.90 0.45
N PHE A 122 -2.37 10.80 -0.76
CA PHE A 122 -1.85 11.44 -1.96
C PHE A 122 -2.99 11.73 -2.94
N SER A 123 -2.72 12.62 -3.90
CA SER A 123 -3.72 13.07 -4.88
C SER A 123 -3.32 12.77 -6.33
N ASN A 124 -2.05 12.49 -6.57
CA ASN A 124 -1.55 12.21 -7.92
C ASN A 124 -1.34 10.71 -8.11
N ILE A 125 -2.17 10.09 -8.96
CA ILE A 125 -2.09 8.65 -9.24
C ILE A 125 -0.72 8.22 -9.81
N MET A 126 0.00 9.13 -10.49
CA MET A 126 1.33 8.85 -11.02
C MET A 126 2.37 8.55 -9.94
N GLU A 127 2.09 8.92 -8.70
CA GLU A 127 2.96 8.67 -7.54
C GLU A 127 2.63 7.34 -6.83
N ILE A 128 1.72 6.53 -7.37
CA ILE A 128 1.24 5.30 -6.72
C ILE A 128 2.38 4.38 -6.29
N ARG A 129 3.42 4.23 -7.11
CA ARG A 129 4.58 3.39 -6.79
C ARG A 129 5.31 3.87 -5.55
N PHE A 130 5.47 5.18 -5.39
CA PHE A 130 6.07 5.75 -4.18
C PHE A 130 5.24 5.39 -2.94
N TYR A 131 3.92 5.58 -2.99
CA TYR A 131 3.03 5.31 -1.87
C TYR A 131 2.81 3.80 -1.63
N PHE A 132 2.85 2.98 -2.67
CA PHE A 132 2.91 1.53 -2.54
C PHE A 132 4.16 1.09 -1.75
N ASN A 133 5.34 1.58 -2.12
CA ASN A 133 6.58 1.30 -1.40
C ASN A 133 6.54 1.84 0.04
N GLN A 134 5.93 3.01 0.25
CA GLN A 134 5.73 3.57 1.59
C GLN A 134 4.88 2.63 2.48
N ALA A 135 3.79 2.07 1.95
CA ALA A 135 2.97 1.10 2.65
C ALA A 135 3.77 -0.18 2.96
N LEU A 136 4.58 -0.68 2.01
CA LEU A 136 5.45 -1.84 2.27
C LEU A 136 6.45 -1.57 3.40
N ARG A 137 7.06 -0.37 3.44
CA ARG A 137 7.98 0.01 4.52
C ARG A 137 7.29 0.11 5.87
N ALA A 138 6.03 0.57 5.91
CA ALA A 138 5.23 0.54 7.14
C ALA A 138 5.02 -0.89 7.63
N LEU A 139 4.71 -1.82 6.73
CA LEU A 139 4.51 -3.21 7.07
C LEU A 139 5.79 -3.87 7.60
N GLU A 140 6.92 -3.65 6.93
CA GLU A 140 8.23 -4.13 7.36
C GLU A 140 8.61 -3.58 8.75
N ALA A 141 8.43 -2.28 8.96
CA ALA A 141 8.74 -1.62 10.22
C ALA A 141 7.85 -2.11 11.37
N ALA A 142 6.54 -2.25 11.10
CA ALA A 142 5.59 -2.76 12.10
C ALA A 142 5.92 -4.19 12.53
N ARG A 143 6.26 -5.05 11.58
CA ARG A 143 6.64 -6.43 11.87
C ARG A 143 7.95 -6.54 12.65
N ALA A 144 8.91 -5.68 12.36
CA ALA A 144 10.16 -5.63 13.13
C ALA A 144 9.92 -5.24 14.61
N VAL A 145 8.83 -4.54 14.91
CA VAL A 145 8.50 -4.10 16.28
C VAL A 145 7.54 -5.07 16.99
N HIS A 146 6.50 -5.55 16.30
CA HIS A 146 5.39 -6.26 16.95
C HIS A 146 5.09 -7.65 16.37
N ASP A 147 5.31 -7.86 15.09
CA ASP A 147 5.00 -9.09 14.33
C ASP A 147 3.63 -9.74 14.66
N VAL A 148 2.59 -8.94 14.77
CA VAL A 148 1.22 -9.40 14.97
C VAL A 148 0.34 -9.04 13.77
N PRO A 149 -0.68 -9.85 13.43
CA PRO A 149 -1.63 -9.52 12.37
C PRO A 149 -2.38 -8.22 12.64
N GLY A 150 -2.59 -7.43 11.61
CA GLY A 150 -3.28 -6.15 11.72
C GLY A 150 -3.05 -5.26 10.52
N CYS A 151 -3.60 -4.04 10.57
CA CYS A 151 -3.38 -3.00 9.58
C CYS A 151 -2.58 -1.84 10.19
N TYR A 152 -1.45 -1.53 9.62
CA TYR A 152 -0.47 -0.58 10.14
C TYR A 152 -0.45 0.68 9.29
N ARG A 153 -0.46 1.86 9.92
CA ARG A 153 -0.38 3.15 9.23
C ARG A 153 1.08 3.59 9.13
N TYR A 154 1.50 4.10 7.98
CA TYR A 154 2.88 4.58 7.81
C TYR A 154 3.23 5.70 8.78
N GLU A 155 2.28 6.59 9.09
CA GLU A 155 2.46 7.68 10.06
C GLU A 155 2.88 7.21 11.46
N ASP A 156 2.54 5.97 11.85
CA ASP A 156 2.90 5.39 13.15
C ASP A 156 4.31 4.79 13.15
N TYR A 157 4.85 4.49 11.97
CA TYR A 157 6.12 3.77 11.79
C TYR A 157 7.19 4.54 11.01
N TYR A 158 6.94 5.80 10.62
CA TYR A 158 7.88 6.56 9.80
C TYR A 158 9.24 6.76 10.49
N LEU A 159 9.26 6.92 11.82
CA LEU A 159 10.50 7.07 12.59
C LEU A 159 11.34 5.78 12.57
N VAL A 160 10.68 4.61 12.64
CA VAL A 160 11.34 3.31 12.54
C VAL A 160 11.93 3.14 11.13
N HIS A 161 11.17 3.51 10.11
CA HIS A 161 11.65 3.50 8.73
C HIS A 161 12.84 4.46 8.55
N LEU A 162 12.75 5.68 9.06
CA LEU A 162 13.81 6.68 9.00
C LEU A 162 15.08 6.16 9.69
N LYS A 163 14.95 5.63 10.92
CA LYS A 163 16.06 4.99 11.64
C LYS A 163 16.72 3.89 10.80
N ASN A 164 15.93 3.00 10.17
CA ASN A 164 16.47 1.92 9.35
C ASN A 164 17.22 2.45 8.13
N LEU A 165 16.74 3.53 7.50
CA LEU A 165 17.45 4.17 6.39
C LEU A 165 18.80 4.76 6.81
N PHE A 166 18.86 5.37 7.99
CA PHE A 166 20.13 5.89 8.52
C PHE A 166 21.10 4.76 8.83
N LEU A 167 20.65 3.70 9.49
CA LEU A 167 21.49 2.55 9.84
C LEU A 167 22.02 1.76 8.62
N GLN A 168 21.33 1.85 7.49
CA GLN A 168 21.82 1.25 6.23
C GLN A 168 22.94 2.07 5.57
N LYS A 169 23.00 3.38 5.84
CA LYS A 169 23.95 4.30 5.22
C LYS A 169 25.16 4.60 6.07
N GLU A 170 25.00 4.61 7.39
CA GLU A 170 26.03 5.00 8.35
C GLU A 170 26.07 4.02 9.53
N PRO A 171 27.26 3.65 10.02
CA PRO A 171 27.39 2.81 11.21
C PRO A 171 26.82 3.54 12.44
N LEU A 172 26.24 2.77 13.36
CA LEU A 172 25.58 3.30 14.57
C LEU A 172 26.49 4.20 15.42
N GLU A 173 27.79 3.94 15.38
CA GLU A 173 28.82 4.68 16.11
C GLU A 173 28.88 6.17 15.74
N VAL A 174 28.47 6.53 14.51
CA VAL A 174 28.42 7.92 14.05
C VAL A 174 27.38 8.73 14.80
N PHE A 175 26.30 8.08 15.25
CA PHE A 175 25.19 8.73 15.94
C PHE A 175 25.31 8.68 17.47
N LEU A 176 26.26 7.91 18.00
CA LEU A 176 26.46 7.84 19.43
C LEU A 176 27.24 9.05 19.93
N CYS A 177 26.68 9.74 20.92
CA CYS A 177 27.42 10.79 21.64
C CYS A 177 28.74 10.22 22.17
N PRO A 178 29.86 10.96 22.09
CA PRO A 178 31.16 10.50 22.60
C PRO A 178 31.12 9.94 24.03
N THR A 179 30.24 10.47 24.89
CA THR A 179 30.03 9.99 26.25
C THR A 179 29.40 8.60 26.35
N LEU A 180 28.66 8.13 25.33
CA LEU A 180 28.06 6.80 25.30
C LEU A 180 28.99 5.74 24.67
N LYS A 181 30.10 6.16 24.04
CA LYS A 181 31.13 5.24 23.49
C LYS A 181 32.05 4.68 24.59
N CYS A 182 31.97 5.22 25.78
CA CYS A 182 32.84 4.84 26.92
C CYS A 182 32.12 3.98 27.97
N LEU A 183 30.90 3.56 27.72
CA LEU A 183 30.13 2.61 28.52
C LEU A 183 30.10 1.23 27.85
#